data_4236ff17b1029998c0ee7058ae13ea16
#
_entry.id   4236ff17b1029998c0ee7058ae13ea16
#
_cell.length_a   1.000
_cell.length_b   1.000
_cell.length_c   1.000
_cell.angle_alpha   90.00
_cell.angle_beta   90.00
_cell.angle_gamma   90.00
#
_symmetry.space_group_name_H-M   'P 1'
#
loop_
_entity.id
_entity.type
_entity.pdbx_description
1 polymer ?
#
loop_
_entity_poly.entity_id
_entity_poly.type
_entity_poly.pdbx_seq_one_letter_code
_entity_poly.pdbx_strand_id
1 'polypeptide(L)'
;VEVRTLVAALALVVVYLLLARRIRFATVVFLGIFSVPVAALWSAAPAPATIALVQADGQTLVQTPDAQLQAFYASQAQRQLTPAPQAAPPFDIVVLQVCSLSWDDMGFVGLRDHPLLQRFDVVFTQFNSAASYSGPAALRLTRGACGQTSHHDLYEGGDAACYLFPSLEALGYTAQGLLNHDGVFDDFAKTLQARGGLAGRLQNPQGVPIAMRNFDGSPIYADGALLSRWWQQRQTQGPQPVA
;
A
#
# COMPACT_ATOMS: atom_id res chain seq x y z
N VAL A 1 27.06 4.35 -26.78
CA VAL A 1 26.33 3.45 -27.71
C VAL A 1 27.37 2.88 -28.67
N GLU A 2 27.57 1.56 -28.70
CA GLU A 2 28.56 0.95 -29.59
C GLU A 2 28.16 1.14 -31.05
N VAL A 3 29.13 1.46 -31.90
CA VAL A 3 28.94 1.65 -33.36
C VAL A 3 28.22 0.45 -33.99
N ARG A 4 28.48 -0.76 -33.48
CA ARG A 4 27.81 -2.00 -33.92
C ARG A 4 26.28 -1.97 -33.68
N THR A 5 25.83 -1.41 -32.57
CA THR A 5 24.40 -1.28 -32.25
C THR A 5 23.70 -0.29 -33.17
N LEU A 6 24.40 0.84 -33.51
CA LEU A 6 23.89 1.82 -34.47
C LEU A 6 23.78 1.24 -35.90
N VAL A 7 24.79 0.49 -36.34
CA VAL A 7 24.79 -0.17 -37.66
C VAL A 7 23.67 -1.23 -37.72
N ALA A 8 23.48 -2.02 -36.66
CA ALA A 8 22.40 -3.02 -36.60
C ALA A 8 21.04 -2.35 -36.63
N ALA A 9 20.82 -1.28 -35.87
CA ALA A 9 19.58 -0.53 -35.85
C ALA A 9 19.29 0.11 -37.24
N LEU A 10 20.28 0.68 -37.89
CA LEU A 10 20.16 1.26 -39.23
C LEU A 10 19.82 0.19 -40.28
N ALA A 11 20.47 -0.98 -40.20
CA ALA A 11 20.14 -2.11 -41.08
C ALA A 11 18.71 -2.61 -40.91
N LEU A 12 18.22 -2.70 -39.66
CA LEU A 12 16.83 -3.04 -39.37
C LEU A 12 15.83 -2.03 -39.92
N VAL A 13 16.13 -0.73 -39.82
CA VAL A 13 15.29 0.33 -40.40
C VAL A 13 15.24 0.23 -41.91
N VAL A 14 16.37 -0.01 -42.58
CA VAL A 14 16.45 -0.17 -44.04
C VAL A 14 15.67 -1.40 -44.47
N VAL A 15 15.83 -2.55 -43.80
CA VAL A 15 15.06 -3.77 -44.07
C VAL A 15 13.56 -3.52 -43.87
N TYR A 16 13.18 -2.84 -42.81
CA TYR A 16 11.81 -2.43 -42.56
C TYR A 16 11.23 -1.57 -43.68
N LEU A 17 11.95 -0.53 -44.11
CA LEU A 17 11.49 0.36 -45.17
C LEU A 17 11.34 -0.38 -46.54
N LEU A 18 12.20 -1.33 -46.82
CA LEU A 18 12.11 -2.17 -48.03
C LEU A 18 10.94 -3.14 -47.99
N LEU A 19 10.64 -3.68 -46.81
CA LEU A 19 9.53 -4.65 -46.61
C LEU A 19 8.19 -3.96 -46.36
N ALA A 20 8.15 -2.74 -45.85
CA ALA A 20 6.94 -1.99 -45.46
C ALA A 20 5.98 -1.75 -46.64
N ARG A 21 6.49 -1.76 -47.86
CA ARG A 21 5.67 -1.66 -49.09
C ARG A 21 4.93 -2.96 -49.42
N ARG A 22 5.33 -4.12 -48.88
CA ARG A 22 4.76 -5.44 -49.17
C ARG A 22 4.07 -6.11 -48.00
N ILE A 23 4.44 -5.73 -46.77
CA ILE A 23 3.90 -6.31 -45.54
C ILE A 23 3.13 -5.21 -44.79
N ARG A 24 1.83 -5.42 -44.58
CA ARG A 24 1.02 -4.48 -43.78
C ARG A 24 1.56 -4.47 -42.38
N PHE A 25 1.80 -3.28 -41.81
CA PHE A 25 2.29 -3.08 -40.42
C PHE A 25 1.49 -3.91 -39.39
N ALA A 26 0.17 -4.02 -39.61
CA ALA A 26 -0.70 -4.86 -38.78
C ALA A 26 -0.26 -6.34 -38.76
N THR A 27 0.29 -6.88 -39.86
CA THR A 27 0.76 -8.28 -39.89
C THR A 27 1.98 -8.51 -39.05
N VAL A 28 2.91 -7.53 -38.98
CA VAL A 28 4.11 -7.60 -38.15
C VAL A 28 3.76 -7.49 -36.66
N VAL A 29 2.84 -6.59 -36.32
CA VAL A 29 2.33 -6.43 -34.96
C VAL A 29 1.58 -7.69 -34.52
N PHE A 30 0.75 -8.26 -35.39
CA PHE A 30 0.02 -9.49 -35.11
C PHE A 30 0.97 -10.67 -34.87
N LEU A 31 1.99 -10.86 -35.71
CA LEU A 31 3.01 -11.89 -35.52
C LEU A 31 3.81 -11.67 -34.25
N GLY A 32 4.13 -10.42 -33.90
CA GLY A 32 4.80 -10.06 -32.65
C GLY A 32 3.96 -10.41 -31.40
N ILE A 33 2.67 -10.09 -31.42
CA ILE A 33 1.75 -10.41 -30.32
C ILE A 33 1.55 -11.93 -30.16
N PHE A 34 1.44 -12.67 -31.28
CA PHE A 34 1.27 -14.12 -31.24
C PHE A 34 2.57 -14.89 -30.94
N SER A 35 3.76 -14.31 -31.18
CA SER A 35 5.03 -14.97 -30.86
C SER A 35 5.26 -15.13 -29.36
N VAL A 36 4.74 -14.22 -28.54
CA VAL A 36 4.90 -14.27 -27.07
C VAL A 36 4.21 -15.49 -26.44
N PRO A 37 2.93 -15.78 -26.69
CA PRO A 37 2.29 -16.98 -26.15
C PRO A 37 2.88 -18.27 -26.73
N VAL A 38 3.32 -18.28 -28.00
CA VAL A 38 3.98 -19.45 -28.60
C VAL A 38 5.33 -19.70 -27.93
N ALA A 39 6.14 -18.66 -27.69
CA ALA A 39 7.39 -18.79 -26.96
C ALA A 39 7.16 -19.27 -25.50
N ALA A 40 6.10 -18.81 -24.86
CA ALA A 40 5.72 -19.22 -23.51
C ALA A 40 5.31 -20.71 -23.46
N LEU A 41 4.67 -21.23 -24.50
CA LEU A 41 4.35 -22.67 -24.59
C LEU A 41 5.58 -23.57 -24.79
N TRP A 42 6.66 -23.02 -25.33
CA TRP A 42 7.91 -23.76 -25.57
C TRP A 42 8.95 -23.56 -24.47
N SER A 43 8.77 -22.57 -23.63
CA SER A 43 9.60 -22.39 -22.44
C SER A 43 9.12 -23.36 -21.37
N ALA A 44 9.96 -24.35 -21.03
CA ALA A 44 9.70 -25.16 -19.84
C ALA A 44 9.51 -24.22 -18.64
N ALA A 45 8.40 -24.37 -17.91
CA ALA A 45 8.18 -23.60 -16.69
C ALA A 45 9.43 -23.78 -15.80
N PRO A 46 10.04 -22.68 -15.32
CA PRO A 46 11.15 -22.79 -14.41
C PRO A 46 10.73 -23.67 -13.22
N ALA A 47 11.57 -24.61 -12.84
CA ALA A 47 11.31 -25.42 -11.65
C ALA A 47 11.04 -24.48 -10.48
N PRO A 48 10.03 -24.77 -9.64
CA PRO A 48 9.72 -23.91 -8.51
C PRO A 48 10.97 -23.72 -7.67
N ALA A 49 11.33 -22.46 -7.41
CA ALA A 49 12.48 -22.14 -6.58
C ALA A 49 12.23 -22.75 -5.19
N THR A 50 13.10 -23.62 -4.74
CA THR A 50 13.07 -24.16 -3.39
C THR A 50 13.99 -23.34 -2.51
N ILE A 51 13.49 -22.85 -1.40
CA ILE A 51 14.28 -22.11 -0.40
C ILE A 51 14.57 -23.07 0.75
N ALA A 52 15.86 -23.24 1.07
CA ALA A 52 16.28 -24.00 2.24
C ALA A 52 16.19 -23.09 3.47
N LEU A 53 15.30 -23.40 4.39
CA LEU A 53 15.23 -22.75 5.69
C LEU A 53 15.95 -23.62 6.70
N VAL A 54 16.89 -23.03 7.42
CA VAL A 54 17.55 -23.70 8.56
C VAL A 54 16.73 -23.35 9.81
N GLN A 55 16.11 -24.36 10.41
CA GLN A 55 15.46 -24.18 11.71
C GLN A 55 16.50 -24.07 12.83
N ALA A 56 16.06 -23.53 13.97
CA ALA A 56 16.93 -23.37 15.16
C ALA A 56 17.52 -24.70 15.69
N ASP A 57 16.95 -25.81 15.30
CA ASP A 57 17.43 -27.18 15.59
C ASP A 57 18.42 -27.73 14.54
N GLY A 58 18.81 -26.94 13.54
CA GLY A 58 19.76 -27.32 12.50
C GLY A 58 19.16 -28.17 11.37
N GLN A 59 17.87 -28.46 11.37
CA GLN A 59 17.21 -29.15 10.26
C GLN A 59 16.92 -28.21 9.09
N THR A 60 17.31 -28.64 7.89
CA THR A 60 17.01 -27.90 6.65
C THR A 60 15.67 -28.38 6.10
N LEU A 61 14.65 -27.58 6.23
CA LEU A 61 13.37 -27.82 5.57
C LEU A 61 13.39 -27.16 4.18
N VAL A 62 13.23 -27.98 3.15
CA VAL A 62 13.06 -27.52 1.78
C VAL A 62 11.57 -27.29 1.56
N GLN A 63 11.15 -26.03 1.59
CA GLN A 63 9.76 -25.65 1.33
C GLN A 63 9.65 -24.85 0.05
N THR A 64 8.55 -25.02 -0.68
CA THR A 64 8.21 -24.13 -1.79
C THR A 64 7.81 -22.76 -1.26
N PRO A 65 8.00 -21.67 -2.03
CA PRO A 65 7.53 -20.32 -1.63
C PRO A 65 6.05 -20.31 -1.24
N ASP A 66 5.22 -21.06 -1.97
CA ASP A 66 3.77 -21.15 -1.67
C ASP A 66 3.51 -21.83 -0.32
N ALA A 67 4.25 -22.91 0.01
CA ALA A 67 4.12 -23.57 1.31
C ALA A 67 4.53 -22.64 2.46
N GLN A 68 5.58 -21.83 2.27
CA GLN A 68 6.01 -20.84 3.25
C GLN A 68 4.96 -19.74 3.43
N LEU A 69 4.37 -19.26 2.33
CA LEU A 69 3.32 -18.25 2.36
C LEU A 69 2.07 -18.79 3.09
N GLN A 70 1.66 -20.01 2.82
CA GLN A 70 0.53 -20.64 3.51
C GLN A 70 0.81 -20.83 5.01
N ALA A 71 2.02 -21.27 5.37
CA ALA A 71 2.41 -21.40 6.77
C ALA A 71 2.43 -20.03 7.47
N PHE A 72 2.90 -18.99 6.79
CA PHE A 72 2.84 -17.61 7.28
C PHE A 72 1.41 -17.18 7.58
N TYR A 73 0.47 -17.29 6.63
CA TYR A 73 -0.91 -16.92 6.85
C TYR A 73 -1.58 -17.74 7.95
N ALA A 74 -1.31 -19.04 8.03
CA ALA A 74 -1.80 -19.90 9.10
C ALA A 74 -1.31 -19.42 10.48
N SER A 75 -0.05 -18.97 10.59
CA SER A 75 0.48 -18.39 11.82
C SER A 75 -0.13 -17.03 12.16
N GLN A 76 -0.39 -16.23 11.13
CA GLN A 76 -1.00 -14.89 11.30
C GLN A 76 -2.47 -14.99 11.73
N ALA A 77 -3.21 -15.98 11.25
CA ALA A 77 -4.62 -16.19 11.63
C ALA A 77 -4.83 -16.39 13.15
N GLN A 78 -3.79 -16.81 13.86
CA GLN A 78 -3.81 -16.99 15.30
C GLN A 78 -3.44 -15.73 16.10
N ARG A 79 -2.98 -14.67 15.42
CA ARG A 79 -2.54 -13.44 16.08
C ARG A 79 -3.72 -12.48 16.24
N GLN A 80 -3.94 -12.08 17.47
CA GLN A 80 -4.91 -11.05 17.83
C GLN A 80 -4.32 -10.20 18.95
N LEU A 81 -4.36 -8.88 18.78
CA LEU A 81 -4.05 -7.95 19.85
C LEU A 81 -5.28 -7.84 20.73
N THR A 82 -5.18 -8.32 21.97
CA THR A 82 -6.20 -8.08 22.99
C THR A 82 -5.69 -6.96 23.87
N PRO A 83 -6.24 -5.74 23.76
CA PRO A 83 -5.86 -4.64 24.63
C PRO A 83 -6.21 -4.99 26.07
N ALA A 84 -5.28 -4.81 26.98
CA ALA A 84 -5.58 -4.93 28.41
C ALA A 84 -6.57 -3.83 28.81
N PRO A 85 -7.63 -4.12 29.59
CA PRO A 85 -8.48 -3.09 30.15
C PRO A 85 -7.64 -2.13 30.97
N GLN A 86 -7.59 -0.88 30.59
CA GLN A 86 -6.91 0.17 31.34
C GLN A 86 -7.92 1.17 31.87
N ALA A 87 -7.55 1.87 32.95
CA ALA A 87 -8.18 3.13 33.28
C ALA A 87 -8.13 4.06 32.06
N ALA A 88 -9.03 5.06 31.99
CA ALA A 88 -9.16 5.96 30.84
C ALA A 88 -7.80 6.29 30.20
N PRO A 89 -7.66 6.15 28.88
CA PRO A 89 -6.38 6.33 28.21
C PRO A 89 -5.85 7.75 28.42
N PRO A 90 -4.55 7.90 28.75
CA PRO A 90 -3.99 9.19 29.20
C PRO A 90 -3.53 10.10 28.05
N PHE A 91 -3.64 9.68 26.77
CA PHE A 91 -3.11 10.40 25.61
C PHE A 91 -3.93 10.13 24.35
N ASP A 92 -3.81 11.01 23.36
CA ASP A 92 -4.36 10.79 22.03
C ASP A 92 -3.45 9.88 21.20
N ILE A 93 -4.03 9.12 20.29
CA ILE A 93 -3.31 8.33 19.29
C ILE A 93 -3.54 8.97 17.91
N VAL A 94 -2.48 9.44 17.27
CA VAL A 94 -2.53 10.01 15.93
C VAL A 94 -1.80 9.10 14.95
N VAL A 95 -2.52 8.54 13.99
CA VAL A 95 -1.96 7.75 12.91
C VAL A 95 -1.95 8.59 11.64
N LEU A 96 -0.77 9.01 11.19
CA LEU A 96 -0.59 9.75 9.94
C LEU A 96 -0.06 8.81 8.86
N GLN A 97 -0.91 8.47 7.90
CA GLN A 97 -0.49 7.70 6.73
C GLN A 97 -0.20 8.63 5.56
N VAL A 98 1.04 8.65 5.10
CA VAL A 98 1.48 9.35 3.90
C VAL A 98 1.56 8.33 2.77
N CYS A 99 0.69 8.49 1.76
CA CYS A 99 0.64 7.59 0.61
C CYS A 99 1.86 7.76 -0.29
N SER A 100 2.33 6.65 -0.87
CA SER A 100 3.39 6.63 -1.90
C SER A 100 4.69 7.32 -1.46
N LEU A 101 5.02 7.29 -0.18
CA LEU A 101 6.29 7.78 0.35
C LEU A 101 7.23 6.61 0.63
N SER A 102 8.39 6.59 0.00
CA SER A 102 9.43 5.58 0.23
C SER A 102 10.76 6.21 0.68
N TRP A 103 11.60 5.41 1.33
CA TRP A 103 12.97 5.81 1.66
C TRP A 103 13.81 6.10 0.42
N ASP A 104 13.54 5.42 -0.70
CA ASP A 104 14.25 5.62 -1.95
C ASP A 104 13.86 6.93 -2.59
N ASP A 105 12.56 7.29 -2.61
CA ASP A 105 12.09 8.59 -3.10
C ASP A 105 12.67 9.73 -2.26
N MET A 106 12.65 9.60 -0.94
CA MET A 106 13.28 10.58 -0.04
C MET A 106 14.78 10.71 -0.30
N GLY A 107 15.46 9.59 -0.59
CA GLY A 107 16.87 9.59 -0.96
C GLY A 107 17.14 10.31 -2.28
N PHE A 108 16.27 10.05 -3.27
CA PHE A 108 16.39 10.67 -4.60
C PHE A 108 16.27 12.20 -4.55
N VAL A 109 15.37 12.73 -3.71
CA VAL A 109 15.19 14.18 -3.53
C VAL A 109 16.04 14.78 -2.42
N GLY A 110 16.94 14.01 -1.80
CA GLY A 110 17.86 14.50 -0.76
C GLY A 110 17.19 14.78 0.60
N LEU A 111 16.06 14.15 0.89
CA LEU A 111 15.26 14.38 2.11
C LEU A 111 15.33 13.22 3.13
N ARG A 112 16.31 12.32 3.05
CA ARG A 112 16.47 11.24 4.04
C ARG A 112 16.63 11.75 5.48
N ASP A 113 17.24 12.91 5.63
CA ASP A 113 17.46 13.58 6.93
C ASP A 113 16.47 14.74 7.14
N HIS A 114 15.25 14.61 6.64
CA HIS A 114 14.25 15.66 6.77
C HIS A 114 14.01 16.02 8.25
N PRO A 115 13.95 17.32 8.64
CA PRO A 115 13.81 17.73 10.05
C PRO A 115 12.62 17.14 10.81
N LEU A 116 11.56 16.77 10.08
CA LEU A 116 10.40 16.09 10.68
C LEU A 116 10.80 14.73 11.28
N LEU A 117 11.69 13.98 10.62
CA LEU A 117 12.11 12.65 11.08
C LEU A 117 12.88 12.73 12.40
N GLN A 118 13.58 13.83 12.63
CA GLN A 118 14.32 14.08 13.89
C GLN A 118 13.39 14.34 15.10
N ARG A 119 12.10 14.52 14.86
CA ARG A 119 11.09 14.71 15.92
C ARG A 119 10.47 13.42 16.42
N PHE A 120 10.73 12.30 15.74
CA PHE A 120 10.24 10.98 16.15
C PHE A 120 11.25 10.31 17.10
N ASP A 121 10.75 9.71 18.16
CA ASP A 121 11.56 8.93 19.11
C ASP A 121 12.10 7.65 18.48
N VAL A 122 11.36 7.10 17.49
CA VAL A 122 11.72 5.87 16.77
C VAL A 122 11.48 6.05 15.28
N VAL A 123 12.47 5.72 14.45
CA VAL A 123 12.39 5.72 13.00
C VAL A 123 12.81 4.37 12.46
N PHE A 124 11.89 3.69 11.77
CA PHE A 124 12.16 2.40 11.12
C PHE A 124 12.65 2.63 9.69
N THR A 125 13.94 2.41 9.44
CA THR A 125 14.55 2.61 8.12
C THR A 125 14.35 1.43 7.15
N GLN A 126 13.89 0.28 7.65
CA GLN A 126 13.59 -0.93 6.90
C GLN A 126 12.14 -1.38 7.11
N PHE A 127 11.21 -0.42 7.00
CA PHE A 127 9.78 -0.69 7.14
C PHE A 127 9.17 -1.12 5.80
N ASN A 128 8.31 -2.12 5.85
CA ASN A 128 7.53 -2.58 4.70
C ASN A 128 6.03 -2.53 5.06
N SER A 129 5.26 -1.77 4.30
CA SER A 129 3.80 -1.66 4.48
C SER A 129 3.03 -2.92 4.06
N ALA A 130 3.72 -3.96 3.58
CA ALA A 130 3.13 -5.20 3.04
C ALA A 130 2.14 -4.99 1.89
N ALA A 131 2.18 -3.84 1.24
CA ALA A 131 1.36 -3.48 0.09
C ALA A 131 2.10 -2.50 -0.81
N SER A 132 1.89 -2.61 -2.12
CA SER A 132 2.56 -1.79 -3.12
C SER A 132 1.84 -0.47 -3.41
N TYR A 133 0.65 -0.24 -2.88
CA TYR A 133 -0.14 0.98 -3.08
C TYR A 133 -1.07 1.27 -1.90
N SER A 134 -1.66 2.46 -1.90
CA SER A 134 -2.28 3.10 -0.73
C SER A 134 -3.51 2.39 -0.19
N GLY A 135 -4.40 1.88 -1.06
CA GLY A 135 -5.64 1.21 -0.64
C GLY A 135 -5.39 0.01 0.29
N PRO A 136 -4.69 -1.04 -0.18
CA PRO A 136 -4.40 -2.19 0.66
C PRO A 136 -3.48 -1.86 1.83
N ALA A 137 -2.58 -0.87 1.72
CA ALA A 137 -1.77 -0.41 2.86
C ALA A 137 -2.64 0.16 3.98
N ALA A 138 -3.61 1.02 3.63
CA ALA A 138 -4.56 1.59 4.58
C ALA A 138 -5.44 0.53 5.23
N LEU A 139 -5.95 -0.45 4.44
CA LEU A 139 -6.72 -1.56 4.99
C LEU A 139 -5.91 -2.42 5.96
N ARG A 140 -4.64 -2.71 5.66
CA ARG A 140 -3.77 -3.46 6.56
C ARG A 140 -3.51 -2.73 7.86
N LEU A 141 -3.32 -1.41 7.79
CA LEU A 141 -3.14 -0.56 8.96
C LEU A 141 -4.42 -0.55 9.82
N THR A 142 -5.57 -0.30 9.22
CA THR A 142 -6.86 -0.20 9.93
C THR A 142 -7.36 -1.55 10.45
N ARG A 143 -6.83 -2.67 9.94
CA ARG A 143 -7.07 -4.03 10.44
C ARG A 143 -5.91 -4.56 11.29
N GLY A 144 -5.08 -3.66 11.82
CA GLY A 144 -3.87 -3.99 12.55
C GLY A 144 -4.06 -4.68 13.90
N ALA A 145 -5.29 -4.84 14.39
CA ALA A 145 -5.56 -5.59 15.63
C ALA A 145 -5.46 -7.12 15.48
N CYS A 146 -5.43 -7.62 14.24
CA CYS A 146 -5.19 -9.04 13.92
C CYS A 146 -3.93 -9.21 13.06
N GLY A 147 -3.49 -10.45 12.90
CA GLY A 147 -2.37 -10.77 12.02
C GLY A 147 -2.71 -10.56 10.53
N GLN A 148 -1.67 -10.62 9.70
CA GLN A 148 -1.78 -10.34 8.26
C GLN A 148 -2.61 -11.42 7.54
N THR A 149 -3.45 -10.98 6.61
CA THR A 149 -4.23 -11.83 5.72
C THR A 149 -3.74 -11.75 4.28
N SER A 150 -4.21 -12.64 3.40
CA SER A 150 -3.91 -12.57 1.97
C SER A 150 -4.42 -11.27 1.36
N HIS A 151 -3.91 -10.90 0.18
CA HIS A 151 -4.40 -9.70 -0.51
C HIS A 151 -5.89 -9.83 -0.90
N HIS A 152 -6.30 -11.01 -1.34
CA HIS A 152 -7.69 -11.30 -1.68
C HIS A 152 -8.61 -11.12 -0.46
N ASP A 153 -8.28 -11.76 0.67
CA ASP A 153 -9.11 -11.76 1.86
C ASP A 153 -9.14 -10.40 2.57
N LEU A 154 -8.20 -9.51 2.20
CA LEU A 154 -8.18 -8.15 2.72
C LEU A 154 -9.43 -7.34 2.33
N TYR A 155 -9.98 -7.60 1.15
CA TYR A 155 -11.19 -6.94 0.64
C TYR A 155 -12.48 -7.67 1.00
N GLU A 156 -12.37 -8.88 1.54
CA GLU A 156 -13.50 -9.54 2.18
C GLU A 156 -13.78 -8.93 3.56
N GLY A 157 -14.88 -9.24 4.16
CA GLY A 157 -15.15 -8.80 5.53
C GLY A 157 -14.16 -9.42 6.52
N GLY A 158 -13.87 -8.74 7.63
CA GLY A 158 -13.08 -9.26 8.74
C GLY A 158 -13.90 -9.33 10.02
N ASP A 159 -13.38 -10.08 11.01
CA ASP A 159 -13.93 -10.04 12.37
C ASP A 159 -13.86 -8.61 12.91
N ALA A 160 -14.91 -8.18 13.60
CA ALA A 160 -14.99 -6.84 14.20
C ALA A 160 -13.81 -6.56 15.16
N ALA A 161 -13.32 -7.58 15.84
CA ALA A 161 -12.17 -7.48 16.72
C ALA A 161 -10.83 -7.20 16.00
N CYS A 162 -10.78 -7.38 14.67
CA CYS A 162 -9.59 -7.11 13.89
C CYS A 162 -9.43 -5.63 13.50
N TYR A 163 -10.47 -4.83 13.65
CA TYR A 163 -10.42 -3.42 13.29
C TYR A 163 -9.80 -2.58 14.41
N LEU A 164 -8.74 -1.84 14.09
CA LEU A 164 -7.96 -1.04 15.04
C LEU A 164 -8.83 0.01 15.75
N PHE A 165 -9.55 0.84 14.99
CA PHE A 165 -10.32 1.94 15.56
C PHE A 165 -11.51 1.48 16.42
N PRO A 166 -12.34 0.53 16.00
CA PRO A 166 -13.33 -0.09 16.89
C PRO A 166 -12.73 -0.70 18.18
N SER A 167 -11.54 -1.30 18.07
CA SER A 167 -10.83 -1.84 19.25
C SER A 167 -10.37 -0.73 20.20
N LEU A 168 -9.92 0.41 19.67
CA LEU A 168 -9.57 1.58 20.47
C LEU A 168 -10.80 2.23 21.10
N GLU A 169 -11.95 2.27 20.41
CA GLU A 169 -13.21 2.75 20.99
C GLU A 169 -13.66 1.90 22.19
N ALA A 170 -13.45 0.59 22.12
CA ALA A 170 -13.73 -0.29 23.26
C ALA A 170 -12.83 0.02 24.48
N LEU A 171 -11.72 0.73 24.29
CA LEU A 171 -10.83 1.23 25.35
C LEU A 171 -11.16 2.66 25.79
N GLY A 172 -12.21 3.28 25.26
CA GLY A 172 -12.65 4.62 25.63
C GLY A 172 -12.14 5.75 24.76
N TYR A 173 -11.48 5.46 23.61
CA TYR A 173 -11.14 6.48 22.62
C TYR A 173 -12.35 6.90 21.79
N THR A 174 -12.31 8.10 21.23
CA THR A 174 -13.21 8.54 20.16
C THR A 174 -12.48 8.45 18.84
N ALA A 175 -12.87 7.51 17.97
CA ALA A 175 -12.23 7.33 16.69
C ALA A 175 -12.65 8.37 15.65
N GLN A 176 -11.67 8.93 14.95
CA GLN A 176 -11.87 9.92 13.89
C GLN A 176 -10.97 9.61 12.70
N GLY A 177 -11.49 9.71 11.49
CA GLY A 177 -10.73 9.57 10.26
C GLY A 177 -10.78 10.85 9.42
N LEU A 178 -9.63 11.30 8.93
CA LEU A 178 -9.53 12.44 8.03
C LEU A 178 -8.84 12.01 6.73
N LEU A 179 -9.35 12.49 5.61
CA LEU A 179 -8.73 12.34 4.30
C LEU A 179 -8.44 13.73 3.74
N ASN A 180 -7.29 13.89 3.09
CA ASN A 180 -6.97 15.12 2.36
C ASN A 180 -7.56 15.15 0.95
N HIS A 181 -8.46 14.22 0.63
CA HIS A 181 -9.18 14.09 -0.64
C HIS A 181 -10.61 13.61 -0.39
N ASP A 182 -11.45 13.59 -1.41
CA ASP A 182 -12.85 13.16 -1.27
C ASP A 182 -13.01 11.64 -1.16
N GLY A 183 -11.96 10.88 -1.43
CA GLY A 183 -11.96 9.42 -1.35
C GLY A 183 -12.76 8.70 -2.43
N VAL A 184 -13.14 9.40 -3.51
CA VAL A 184 -13.92 8.84 -4.62
C VAL A 184 -13.05 7.95 -5.50
N PHE A 185 -11.81 8.38 -5.78
CA PHE A 185 -10.89 7.60 -6.59
C PHE A 185 -10.68 6.19 -6.00
N ASP A 186 -10.85 5.18 -6.87
CA ASP A 186 -10.73 3.75 -6.51
C ASP A 186 -11.65 3.33 -5.33
N ASP A 187 -12.81 3.99 -5.18
CA ASP A 187 -13.74 3.75 -4.05
C ASP A 187 -13.06 3.80 -2.66
N PHE A 188 -11.97 4.57 -2.51
CA PHE A 188 -11.09 4.52 -1.34
C PHE A 188 -11.84 4.76 -0.02
N ALA A 189 -12.61 5.86 0.08
CA ALA A 189 -13.37 6.16 1.30
C ALA A 189 -14.44 5.10 1.60
N LYS A 190 -15.13 4.62 0.57
CA LYS A 190 -16.13 3.56 0.68
C LYS A 190 -15.49 2.25 1.18
N THR A 191 -14.34 1.90 0.63
CA THR A 191 -13.58 0.71 1.03
C THR A 191 -13.10 0.81 2.47
N LEU A 192 -12.54 1.94 2.90
CA LEU A 192 -12.16 2.17 4.30
C LEU A 192 -13.35 2.09 5.26
N GLN A 193 -14.49 2.65 4.89
CA GLN A 193 -15.69 2.55 5.71
C GLN A 193 -16.21 1.11 5.80
N ALA A 194 -16.28 0.41 4.67
CA ALA A 194 -16.86 -0.93 4.62
C ALA A 194 -15.90 -2.03 5.13
N ARG A 195 -14.59 -1.86 4.94
CA ARG A 195 -13.57 -2.91 5.14
C ARG A 195 -12.43 -2.50 6.09
N GLY A 196 -12.35 -1.22 6.45
CA GLY A 196 -11.33 -0.66 7.36
C GLY A 196 -11.85 -0.31 8.75
N GLY A 197 -13.13 -0.57 9.05
CA GLY A 197 -13.70 -0.22 10.36
C GLY A 197 -13.89 1.28 10.60
N LEU A 198 -13.94 2.10 9.53
CA LEU A 198 -14.12 3.56 9.62
C LEU A 198 -15.54 4.02 9.28
N ALA A 199 -16.53 3.13 9.33
CA ALA A 199 -17.93 3.48 9.09
C ALA A 199 -18.41 4.57 10.06
N GLY A 200 -18.91 5.69 9.51
CA GLY A 200 -19.38 6.84 10.30
C GLY A 200 -18.30 7.66 11.00
N ARG A 201 -17.01 7.35 10.80
CA ARG A 201 -15.87 8.02 11.46
C ARG A 201 -15.12 8.99 10.57
N LEU A 202 -15.33 8.94 9.25
CA LEU A 202 -14.70 9.86 8.31
C LEU A 202 -15.31 11.24 8.43
N GLN A 203 -14.47 12.24 8.70
CA GLN A 203 -14.86 13.64 8.74
C GLN A 203 -14.90 14.24 7.34
N ASN A 204 -15.82 15.19 7.13
CA ASN A 204 -15.93 15.89 5.87
C ASN A 204 -14.86 16.99 5.78
N PRO A 205 -13.99 16.98 4.74
CA PRO A 205 -12.98 18.02 4.52
C PRO A 205 -13.55 19.31 3.94
N GLN A 206 -14.87 19.44 3.76
CA GLN A 206 -15.52 20.59 3.16
C GLN A 206 -15.10 21.90 3.86
N GLY A 207 -14.76 22.92 3.07
CA GLY A 207 -14.29 24.20 3.61
C GLY A 207 -12.78 24.29 3.85
N VAL A 208 -12.04 23.17 3.70
CA VAL A 208 -10.57 23.23 3.67
C VAL A 208 -10.11 23.69 2.29
N PRO A 209 -9.09 24.57 2.18
CA PRO A 209 -8.55 25.01 0.90
C PRO A 209 -8.06 23.83 0.05
N ILE A 210 -8.33 23.89 -1.25
CA ILE A 210 -7.83 22.92 -2.23
C ILE A 210 -6.38 23.28 -2.57
N ALA A 211 -5.44 22.38 -2.35
CA ALA A 211 -4.02 22.55 -2.69
C ALA A 211 -3.76 22.18 -4.16
N MET A 212 -4.36 21.10 -4.63
CA MET A 212 -4.22 20.59 -6.00
C MET A 212 -5.43 19.76 -6.41
N ARG A 213 -5.42 19.29 -7.65
CA ARG A 213 -6.45 18.37 -8.15
C ARG A 213 -5.81 17.10 -8.66
N ASN A 214 -6.52 16.02 -8.47
CA ASN A 214 -6.16 14.70 -8.98
C ASN A 214 -6.39 14.62 -10.51
N PHE A 215 -5.98 13.51 -11.14
CA PHE A 215 -6.14 13.28 -12.59
C PHE A 215 -7.61 13.27 -13.06
N ASP A 216 -8.53 12.87 -12.20
CA ASP A 216 -9.98 12.89 -12.45
C ASP A 216 -10.65 14.24 -12.12
N GLY A 217 -9.84 15.24 -11.71
CA GLY A 217 -10.31 16.57 -11.32
C GLY A 217 -10.79 16.66 -9.87
N SER A 218 -10.83 15.57 -9.11
CA SER A 218 -11.21 15.55 -7.71
C SER A 218 -10.28 16.42 -6.85
N PRO A 219 -10.77 17.01 -5.75
CA PRO A 219 -9.95 17.92 -4.94
C PRO A 219 -8.97 17.15 -4.06
N ILE A 220 -7.76 17.69 -3.94
CA ILE A 220 -6.79 17.35 -2.89
C ILE A 220 -6.65 18.60 -2.00
N TYR A 221 -7.05 18.45 -0.76
CA TYR A 221 -7.07 19.54 0.21
C TYR A 221 -5.68 19.79 0.82
N ALA A 222 -5.43 21.00 1.28
CA ALA A 222 -4.17 21.39 1.89
C ALA A 222 -4.00 20.68 3.25
N ASP A 223 -3.00 19.81 3.35
CA ASP A 223 -2.70 18.99 4.55
C ASP A 223 -2.54 19.84 5.81
N GLY A 224 -1.77 20.92 5.72
CA GLY A 224 -1.55 21.81 6.86
C GLY A 224 -2.84 22.48 7.36
N ALA A 225 -3.75 22.88 6.44
CA ALA A 225 -5.02 23.45 6.80
C ALA A 225 -5.97 22.41 7.41
N LEU A 226 -5.99 21.19 6.86
CA LEU A 226 -6.77 20.07 7.38
C LEU A 226 -6.34 19.70 8.81
N LEU A 227 -5.05 19.51 9.02
CA LEU A 227 -4.48 19.18 10.33
C LEU A 227 -4.67 20.31 11.34
N SER A 228 -4.50 21.58 10.92
CA SER A 228 -4.73 22.74 11.77
C SER A 228 -6.19 22.86 12.23
N ARG A 229 -7.13 22.59 11.31
CA ARG A 229 -8.56 22.56 11.64
C ARG A 229 -8.88 21.45 12.65
N TRP A 230 -8.37 20.24 12.39
CA TRP A 230 -8.54 19.13 13.32
C TRP A 230 -7.94 19.46 14.71
N TRP A 231 -6.75 20.02 14.75
CA TRP A 231 -6.09 20.41 16.01
C TRP A 231 -6.90 21.45 16.79
N GLN A 232 -7.41 22.48 16.12
CA GLN A 232 -8.28 23.49 16.77
C GLN A 232 -9.55 22.83 17.34
N GLN A 233 -10.19 21.95 16.58
CA GLN A 233 -11.35 21.21 17.07
C GLN A 233 -10.99 20.34 18.27
N ARG A 234 -9.86 19.64 18.21
CA ARG A 234 -9.38 18.79 19.30
C ARG A 234 -9.16 19.59 20.59
N GLN A 235 -8.62 20.80 20.52
CA GLN A 235 -8.41 21.67 21.67
C GLN A 235 -9.71 22.12 22.35
N THR A 236 -10.81 22.18 21.61
CA THR A 236 -12.13 22.54 22.14
C THR A 236 -12.92 21.33 22.65
N GLN A 237 -12.52 20.11 22.31
CA GLN A 237 -13.12 18.89 22.83
C GLN A 237 -12.67 18.66 24.27
N GLY A 238 -13.56 18.07 25.06
CA GLY A 238 -13.25 17.72 26.46
C GLY A 238 -12.08 16.72 26.61
N PRO A 239 -11.76 16.29 27.83
CA PRO A 239 -10.61 15.45 28.12
C PRO A 239 -10.66 14.03 27.53
N GLN A 240 -11.72 13.68 26.80
CA GLN A 240 -11.87 12.36 26.21
C GLN A 240 -10.79 12.16 25.13
N PRO A 241 -9.96 11.12 25.20
CA PRO A 241 -8.90 10.88 24.24
C PRO A 241 -9.44 10.48 22.85
N VAL A 242 -8.69 10.85 21.81
CA VAL A 242 -9.05 10.64 20.41
C VAL A 242 -8.05 9.67 19.76
N ALA A 243 -8.54 8.84 18.87
CA ALA A 243 -7.75 7.93 18.05
C ALA A 243 -8.16 8.00 16.56
#